data_41f59e07aed20d5dd5ba59bced067e4b
#
_entry.id   41f59e07aed20d5dd5ba59bced067e4b
#
_cell.length_a   1.000
_cell.length_b   1.000
_cell.length_c   1.000
_cell.angle_alpha   90.00
_cell.angle_beta   90.00
_cell.angle_gamma   90.00
#
_symmetry.space_group_name_H-M   'P 1'
#
loop_
_entity.id
_entity.type
_entity.pdbx_description
1 polymer ?
#
loop_
_entity_poly.entity_id
_entity_poly.type
_entity_poly.pdbx_seq_one_letter_code
_entity_poly.pdbx_strand_id
1 'polypeptide(L)'
;MSVRNVAVKSCVALTLASVACTATKIVPATDQHSAAEHAPASMSTAAAAPQIPGLPADAAGALARLNNSPRHGEWVAIRTGSGDSVRAWVVYPERSTNAPVILVVHEVYGLSSWVRSVADQLAADGFIAIAPDLLTMKNLPDGPDSVLAPLAVAAIRTLDPAWVQRQLDAVAQYGMSLPAAQKKYGIVGFCWGGGISFAHAVHAPSLGASVVYYGTSPPTADLASVRAPVLGLYGGSDARVDATIPPADSALRVLGRTYEHSIYPGAGHGFLRQQAGMDGANLAAARAAWPATVAWFRKYLES
;
A
#
# COMPACT_ATOMS: atom_id res chain seq x y z
N MET A 1 -70.96 -25.54 56.84
CA MET A 1 -71.06 -26.63 55.82
C MET A 1 -69.77 -26.72 55.06
N SER A 2 -69.05 -27.81 55.29
CA SER A 2 -67.68 -28.04 54.86
C SER A 2 -67.71 -28.83 53.54
N VAL A 3 -66.96 -28.42 52.53
CA VAL A 3 -66.69 -29.26 51.37
C VAL A 3 -65.18 -29.38 51.20
N ARG A 4 -64.71 -30.59 51.34
CA ARG A 4 -63.30 -31.00 51.20
C ARG A 4 -62.86 -31.04 49.72
N ASN A 5 -61.74 -30.37 49.43
CA ASN A 5 -61.04 -30.51 48.17
C ASN A 5 -60.10 -31.73 48.22
N VAL A 6 -60.24 -32.59 47.21
CA VAL A 6 -59.33 -33.72 46.92
C VAL A 6 -58.30 -33.21 45.92
N ALA A 7 -57.03 -33.29 46.30
CA ALA A 7 -55.92 -32.97 45.41
C ALA A 7 -55.48 -34.21 44.67
N VAL A 8 -55.51 -34.17 43.33
CA VAL A 8 -54.91 -35.20 42.43
C VAL A 8 -53.50 -34.68 42.04
N LYS A 9 -52.51 -35.41 42.47
CA LYS A 9 -51.11 -35.20 42.06
C LYS A 9 -50.88 -35.95 40.76
N SER A 10 -50.70 -35.24 39.66
CA SER A 10 -50.13 -35.77 38.42
C SER A 10 -48.65 -35.43 38.31
N CYS A 11 -47.77 -36.43 38.43
CA CYS A 11 -46.37 -36.30 38.08
C CYS A 11 -46.20 -36.34 36.58
N VAL A 12 -45.77 -35.21 36.01
CA VAL A 12 -45.24 -35.16 34.62
C VAL A 12 -43.71 -35.10 34.70
N ALA A 13 -43.08 -36.16 34.25
CA ALA A 13 -41.64 -36.22 34.13
C ALA A 13 -41.20 -35.39 32.90
N LEU A 14 -40.51 -34.28 33.15
CA LEU A 14 -39.94 -33.44 32.10
C LEU A 14 -38.50 -33.91 31.81
N THR A 15 -38.29 -34.58 30.71
CA THR A 15 -36.98 -34.91 30.18
C THR A 15 -36.32 -33.65 29.61
N LEU A 16 -35.32 -33.14 30.33
CA LEU A 16 -34.44 -32.09 29.81
C LEU A 16 -33.49 -32.67 28.76
N ALA A 17 -33.73 -32.41 27.49
CA ALA A 17 -32.74 -32.56 26.45
C ALA A 17 -31.75 -31.38 26.50
N SER A 18 -30.54 -31.64 26.95
CA SER A 18 -29.42 -30.69 26.91
C SER A 18 -28.96 -30.52 25.47
N VAL A 19 -29.36 -29.41 24.82
CA VAL A 19 -28.74 -28.95 23.58
C VAL A 19 -27.42 -28.29 23.93
N ALA A 20 -26.33 -28.97 23.63
CA ALA A 20 -24.99 -28.42 23.71
C ALA A 20 -24.83 -27.38 22.58
N CYS A 21 -24.94 -26.10 22.91
CA CYS A 21 -24.49 -25.03 22.02
C CYS A 21 -22.97 -25.07 21.93
N THR A 22 -22.44 -25.65 20.86
CA THR A 22 -21.04 -25.45 20.47
C THR A 22 -20.90 -23.99 19.99
N ALA A 23 -20.35 -23.16 20.86
CA ALA A 23 -19.93 -21.82 20.48
C ALA A 23 -18.77 -21.95 19.49
N THR A 24 -19.04 -21.76 18.21
CA THR A 24 -18.02 -21.57 17.19
C THR A 24 -17.31 -20.26 17.49
N LYS A 25 -16.10 -20.34 18.03
CA LYS A 25 -15.21 -19.18 18.13
C LYS A 25 -14.97 -18.65 16.74
N ILE A 26 -15.54 -17.49 16.44
CA ILE A 26 -15.14 -16.67 15.27
C ILE A 26 -13.72 -16.20 15.60
N VAL A 27 -12.72 -16.83 15.02
CA VAL A 27 -11.35 -16.35 15.03
C VAL A 27 -11.33 -15.17 14.08
N PRO A 28 -10.92 -13.95 14.49
CA PRO A 28 -10.72 -12.86 13.54
C PRO A 28 -9.71 -13.33 12.51
N ALA A 29 -9.97 -13.09 11.24
CA ALA A 29 -9.04 -13.36 10.15
C ALA A 29 -7.79 -12.50 10.39
N THR A 30 -6.79 -13.10 11.07
CA THR A 30 -5.45 -12.53 11.07
C THR A 30 -4.95 -12.66 9.65
N ASP A 31 -4.59 -11.53 9.07
CA ASP A 31 -3.95 -11.39 7.76
C ASP A 31 -2.60 -12.16 7.83
N GLN A 32 -2.68 -13.46 7.60
CA GLN A 32 -1.51 -14.31 7.54
C GLN A 32 -0.87 -14.08 6.17
N HIS A 33 -0.01 -13.05 6.08
CA HIS A 33 1.02 -13.03 5.07
C HIS A 33 1.84 -14.31 5.25
N SER A 34 1.58 -15.32 4.43
CA SER A 34 2.32 -16.58 4.52
C SER A 34 3.80 -16.30 4.24
N ALA A 35 4.67 -16.74 5.13
CA ALA A 35 6.12 -16.58 5.01
C ALA A 35 6.70 -17.25 3.76
N ALA A 36 5.94 -18.11 3.10
CA ALA A 36 6.35 -18.82 1.89
C ALA A 36 6.32 -17.94 0.62
N GLU A 37 5.43 -16.93 0.56
CA GLU A 37 5.34 -16.01 -0.62
C GLU A 37 6.36 -14.87 -0.56
N HIS A 38 6.97 -14.65 0.59
CA HIS A 38 7.98 -13.61 0.82
C HIS A 38 9.37 -14.19 1.12
N ALA A 39 9.63 -15.41 0.67
CA ALA A 39 11.02 -15.89 0.62
C ALA A 39 11.82 -14.84 -0.18
N PRO A 40 12.97 -14.36 0.34
CA PRO A 40 13.79 -13.44 -0.42
C PRO A 40 14.10 -14.11 -1.75
N ALA A 41 13.58 -13.56 -2.84
CA ALA A 41 14.04 -13.95 -4.17
C ALA A 41 15.55 -13.85 -4.07
N SER A 42 16.25 -14.99 -4.25
CA SER A 42 17.70 -15.05 -4.18
C SER A 42 18.20 -13.85 -4.97
N MET A 43 19.03 -13.00 -4.36
CA MET A 43 19.61 -11.84 -5.01
C MET A 43 20.50 -12.36 -6.13
N SER A 44 19.85 -12.63 -7.26
CA SER A 44 20.53 -12.99 -8.49
C SER A 44 21.48 -11.84 -8.82
N THR A 45 22.74 -12.15 -9.00
CA THR A 45 23.76 -11.25 -9.57
C THR A 45 23.48 -11.01 -11.07
N ALA A 46 22.24 -11.07 -11.50
CA ALA A 46 21.85 -10.71 -12.85
C ALA A 46 22.28 -9.26 -13.11
N ALA A 47 22.98 -9.04 -14.23
CA ALA A 47 23.35 -7.70 -14.64
C ALA A 47 22.10 -6.82 -14.66
N ALA A 48 22.22 -5.59 -14.12
CA ALA A 48 21.13 -4.64 -14.12
C ALA A 48 20.56 -4.50 -15.53
N ALA A 49 19.24 -4.64 -15.66
CA ALA A 49 18.59 -4.40 -16.94
C ALA A 49 18.88 -2.96 -17.40
N PRO A 50 19.04 -2.72 -18.73
CA PRO A 50 19.28 -1.38 -19.21
C PRO A 50 18.15 -0.45 -18.78
N GLN A 51 18.51 0.75 -18.29
CA GLN A 51 17.54 1.77 -17.88
C GLN A 51 16.66 2.13 -19.07
N ILE A 52 15.36 1.98 -18.91
CA ILE A 52 14.38 2.35 -19.93
C ILE A 52 13.93 3.78 -19.64
N PRO A 53 14.17 4.74 -20.56
CA PRO A 53 13.72 6.12 -20.36
C PRO A 53 12.22 6.21 -20.05
N GLY A 54 11.85 7.01 -19.05
CA GLY A 54 10.46 7.19 -18.64
C GLY A 54 9.88 6.01 -17.84
N LEU A 55 10.70 5.03 -17.43
CA LEU A 55 10.29 3.93 -16.58
C LEU A 55 11.16 3.90 -15.31
N PRO A 56 10.62 3.60 -14.12
CA PRO A 56 11.43 3.37 -12.94
C PRO A 56 12.41 2.22 -13.18
N ALA A 57 13.58 2.31 -12.57
CA ALA A 57 14.51 1.19 -12.57
C ALA A 57 13.89 -0.02 -11.87
N ASP A 58 14.27 -1.23 -12.28
CA ASP A 58 14.02 -2.42 -11.46
C ASP A 58 14.91 -2.42 -10.20
N ALA A 59 14.75 -3.44 -9.35
CA ALA A 59 15.53 -3.52 -8.11
C ALA A 59 17.05 -3.60 -8.37
N ALA A 60 17.47 -4.25 -9.43
CA ALA A 60 18.89 -4.40 -9.78
C ALA A 60 19.52 -3.08 -10.27
N GLY A 61 18.76 -2.26 -10.98
CA GLY A 61 19.19 -0.96 -11.51
C GLY A 61 19.01 0.22 -10.53
N ALA A 62 18.30 0.03 -9.42
CA ALA A 62 17.87 1.10 -8.52
C ALA A 62 19.03 1.94 -7.95
N LEU A 63 20.09 1.30 -7.45
CA LEU A 63 21.22 2.00 -6.87
C LEU A 63 22.00 2.80 -7.92
N ALA A 64 22.18 2.22 -9.12
CA ALA A 64 22.81 2.92 -10.24
C ALA A 64 22.01 4.16 -10.64
N ARG A 65 20.67 4.05 -10.67
CA ARG A 65 19.80 5.20 -10.94
C ARG A 65 19.97 6.30 -9.92
N LEU A 66 19.97 5.98 -8.62
CA LEU A 66 20.13 6.97 -7.56
C LEU A 66 21.49 7.67 -7.64
N ASN A 67 22.56 6.92 -7.89
CA ASN A 67 23.93 7.46 -7.97
C ASN A 67 24.14 8.37 -9.21
N ASN A 68 23.36 8.19 -10.27
CA ASN A 68 23.46 8.95 -11.52
C ASN A 68 22.33 9.98 -11.69
N SER A 69 21.46 10.14 -10.68
CA SER A 69 20.35 11.10 -10.78
C SER A 69 20.88 12.52 -10.76
N PRO A 70 20.45 13.39 -11.70
CA PRO A 70 20.76 14.83 -11.66
C PRO A 70 19.88 15.59 -10.67
N ARG A 71 18.84 14.97 -10.12
CA ARG A 71 17.83 15.63 -9.30
C ARG A 71 18.29 15.80 -7.87
N HIS A 72 17.86 16.90 -7.26
CA HIS A 72 18.07 17.10 -5.84
C HIS A 72 17.19 16.14 -5.02
N GLY A 73 17.84 15.33 -4.20
CA GLY A 73 17.19 14.45 -3.23
C GLY A 73 17.79 14.63 -1.85
N GLU A 74 16.95 14.68 -0.82
CA GLU A 74 17.38 14.90 0.55
C GLU A 74 16.62 14.06 1.57
N TRP A 75 17.25 13.78 2.70
CA TRP A 75 16.61 13.19 3.86
C TRP A 75 16.04 14.28 4.75
N VAL A 76 14.77 14.12 5.14
CA VAL A 76 14.10 15.00 6.09
C VAL A 76 13.55 14.21 7.27
N ALA A 77 13.47 14.85 8.44
CA ALA A 77 12.75 14.32 9.60
C ALA A 77 11.47 15.13 9.79
N ILE A 78 10.32 14.48 9.60
CA ILE A 78 9.01 15.11 9.67
C ILE A 78 8.38 14.77 11.02
N ARG A 79 8.06 15.77 11.84
CA ARG A 79 7.39 15.56 13.13
C ARG A 79 5.94 15.17 12.91
N THR A 80 5.47 14.17 13.62
CA THR A 80 4.06 13.84 13.74
C THR A 80 3.45 14.58 14.93
N GLY A 81 2.14 14.75 14.94
CA GLY A 81 1.45 15.44 16.04
C GLY A 81 1.53 14.72 17.41
N SER A 82 2.00 13.48 17.46
CA SER A 82 2.14 12.64 18.66
C SER A 82 3.51 12.74 19.33
N GLY A 83 4.42 13.59 18.85
CA GLY A 83 5.79 13.71 19.36
C GLY A 83 6.79 12.79 18.66
N ASP A 84 6.33 11.85 17.85
CA ASP A 84 7.16 11.00 17.01
C ASP A 84 7.67 11.75 15.77
N SER A 85 8.58 11.15 15.03
CA SER A 85 9.03 11.63 13.74
C SER A 85 9.05 10.50 12.71
N VAL A 86 8.88 10.85 11.45
CA VAL A 86 9.08 9.97 10.32
C VAL A 86 10.21 10.52 9.46
N ARG A 87 11.23 9.71 9.21
CA ARG A 87 12.29 10.03 8.26
C ARG A 87 11.75 9.80 6.85
N ALA A 88 12.00 10.71 5.92
CA ALA A 88 11.54 10.58 4.56
C ALA A 88 12.63 10.99 3.56
N TRP A 89 12.63 10.33 2.41
CA TRP A 89 13.43 10.72 1.24
C TRP A 89 12.57 11.60 0.35
N VAL A 90 12.99 12.84 0.13
CA VAL A 90 12.30 13.82 -0.71
C VAL A 90 13.10 14.03 -1.98
N VAL A 91 12.45 14.01 -3.15
CA VAL A 91 13.07 14.30 -4.44
C VAL A 91 12.25 15.38 -5.15
N TYR A 92 12.94 16.38 -5.65
CA TYR A 92 12.35 17.54 -6.32
C TYR A 92 12.44 17.43 -7.84
N PRO A 93 11.37 17.81 -8.57
CA PRO A 93 11.39 17.85 -10.02
C PRO A 93 12.19 19.03 -10.55
N GLU A 94 12.75 18.89 -11.74
CA GLU A 94 13.37 19.98 -12.50
C GLU A 94 12.30 20.79 -13.23
N ARG A 95 11.57 21.65 -12.50
CA ARG A 95 10.52 22.53 -13.08
C ARG A 95 10.45 23.88 -12.36
N SER A 96 10.02 24.91 -13.09
CA SER A 96 9.88 26.26 -12.56
C SER A 96 8.50 26.59 -11.94
N THR A 97 7.53 25.68 -12.11
CA THR A 97 6.17 25.83 -11.56
C THR A 97 5.94 24.90 -10.38
N ASN A 98 5.02 25.25 -9.50
CA ASN A 98 4.65 24.39 -8.38
C ASN A 98 4.21 23.01 -8.86
N ALA A 99 4.67 21.98 -8.16
CA ALA A 99 4.42 20.58 -8.49
C ALA A 99 3.45 19.92 -7.51
N PRO A 100 2.60 18.98 -7.97
CA PRO A 100 1.85 18.14 -7.06
C PRO A 100 2.79 17.26 -6.21
N VAL A 101 2.36 16.97 -5.00
CA VAL A 101 3.09 16.08 -4.07
C VAL A 101 2.61 14.65 -4.22
N ILE A 102 3.54 13.70 -4.32
CA ILE A 102 3.23 12.25 -4.33
C ILE A 102 3.91 11.58 -3.16
N LEU A 103 3.14 10.97 -2.27
CA LEU A 103 3.65 10.07 -1.24
C LEU A 103 3.95 8.71 -1.87
N VAL A 104 5.12 8.14 -1.57
CA VAL A 104 5.59 6.87 -2.15
C VAL A 104 5.75 5.85 -1.03
N VAL A 105 4.80 4.93 -0.90
CA VAL A 105 4.77 3.96 0.20
C VAL A 105 5.51 2.68 -0.19
N HIS A 106 6.49 2.34 0.63
CA HIS A 106 7.39 1.22 0.41
C HIS A 106 6.72 -0.15 0.55
N GLU A 107 7.38 -1.18 0.02
CA GLU A 107 7.03 -2.59 0.18
C GLU A 107 7.33 -3.10 1.61
N VAL A 108 7.11 -4.40 1.85
CA VAL A 108 7.49 -5.07 3.11
C VAL A 108 8.99 -4.99 3.43
N TYR A 109 9.82 -4.63 2.45
CA TYR A 109 11.28 -4.49 2.60
C TYR A 109 11.75 -3.15 3.17
N GLY A 110 10.81 -2.26 3.57
CA GLY A 110 11.13 -0.92 4.06
C GLY A 110 11.51 0.05 2.94
N LEU A 111 12.06 1.21 3.32
CA LEU A 111 12.46 2.26 2.38
C LEU A 111 13.80 1.91 1.71
N SER A 112 13.74 0.92 0.81
CA SER A 112 14.89 0.42 0.05
C SER A 112 15.38 1.40 -1.02
N SER A 113 16.55 1.13 -1.60
CA SER A 113 17.07 1.86 -2.75
C SER A 113 16.10 1.86 -3.92
N TRP A 114 15.35 0.76 -4.11
CA TRP A 114 14.36 0.67 -5.18
C TRP A 114 13.23 1.68 -4.97
N VAL A 115 12.64 1.78 -3.80
CA VAL A 115 11.56 2.75 -3.54
C VAL A 115 12.04 4.19 -3.70
N ARG A 116 13.27 4.49 -3.22
CA ARG A 116 13.90 5.80 -3.44
C ARG A 116 14.12 6.10 -4.93
N SER A 117 14.48 5.09 -5.73
CA SER A 117 14.62 5.26 -7.18
C SER A 117 13.29 5.46 -7.91
N VAL A 118 12.20 4.89 -7.39
CA VAL A 118 10.83 5.19 -7.86
C VAL A 118 10.46 6.64 -7.55
N ALA A 119 10.79 7.13 -6.36
CA ALA A 119 10.60 8.55 -6.02
C ALA A 119 11.38 9.47 -6.97
N ASP A 120 12.62 9.09 -7.32
CA ASP A 120 13.41 9.81 -8.32
C ASP A 120 12.76 9.79 -9.72
N GLN A 121 12.10 8.67 -10.12
CA GLN A 121 11.37 8.64 -11.38
C GLN A 121 10.15 9.54 -11.36
N LEU A 122 9.38 9.55 -10.27
CA LEU A 122 8.24 10.49 -10.12
C LEU A 122 8.70 11.96 -10.19
N ALA A 123 9.86 12.27 -9.62
CA ALA A 123 10.43 13.59 -9.75
C ALA A 123 10.84 13.91 -11.21
N ALA A 124 11.40 12.93 -11.95
CA ALA A 124 11.64 13.05 -13.39
C ALA A 124 10.34 13.31 -14.19
N ASP A 125 9.23 12.75 -13.73
CA ASP A 125 7.90 12.93 -14.33
C ASP A 125 7.20 14.24 -13.90
N GLY A 126 7.86 15.06 -13.05
CA GLY A 126 7.43 16.41 -12.71
C GLY A 126 6.71 16.56 -11.35
N PHE A 127 6.76 15.57 -10.47
CA PHE A 127 6.14 15.59 -9.14
C PHE A 127 7.17 15.82 -8.03
N ILE A 128 6.79 16.45 -6.92
CA ILE A 128 7.56 16.34 -5.68
C ILE A 128 7.25 14.98 -5.08
N ALA A 129 8.25 14.11 -5.02
CA ALA A 129 8.07 12.75 -4.50
C ALA A 129 8.62 12.64 -3.08
N ILE A 130 7.82 12.14 -2.15
CA ILE A 130 8.19 11.97 -0.75
C ILE A 130 7.97 10.51 -0.36
N ALA A 131 9.07 9.81 -0.08
CA ALA A 131 9.05 8.42 0.34
C ALA A 131 9.33 8.32 1.85
N PRO A 132 8.29 8.18 2.70
CA PRO A 132 8.47 8.03 4.13
C PRO A 132 9.04 6.65 4.47
N ASP A 133 9.95 6.62 5.43
CA ASP A 133 10.35 5.40 6.12
C ASP A 133 9.39 5.14 7.28
N LEU A 134 8.34 4.38 7.00
CA LEU A 134 7.32 4.03 7.99
C LEU A 134 7.86 3.10 9.10
N LEU A 135 9.13 2.70 9.02
CA LEU A 135 9.83 1.93 10.04
C LEU A 135 10.78 2.80 10.89
N THR A 136 10.82 4.11 10.71
CA THR A 136 11.70 5.03 11.44
C THR A 136 11.72 4.76 12.95
N MET A 137 10.55 4.57 13.58
CA MET A 137 10.44 4.34 15.03
C MET A 137 10.76 2.90 15.46
N LYS A 138 11.09 2.01 14.51
CA LYS A 138 11.55 0.65 14.82
C LYS A 138 13.05 0.58 15.04
N ASN A 139 13.78 1.69 14.82
CA ASN A 139 15.20 1.82 15.05
C ASN A 139 16.00 0.68 14.40
N LEU A 140 15.69 0.36 13.14
CA LEU A 140 16.46 -0.63 12.40
C LEU A 140 17.90 -0.12 12.20
N PRO A 141 18.90 -1.01 12.19
CA PRO A 141 20.29 -0.60 12.00
C PRO A 141 20.49 0.01 10.60
N ASP A 142 21.53 0.83 10.45
CA ASP A 142 21.98 1.24 9.13
C ASP A 142 22.60 0.05 8.38
N GLY A 143 22.40 0.01 7.06
CA GLY A 143 22.99 -1.06 6.25
C GLY A 143 22.44 -1.13 4.83
N PRO A 144 22.99 -2.01 3.99
CA PRO A 144 22.48 -2.25 2.66
C PRO A 144 21.11 -2.94 2.69
N ASP A 145 20.33 -2.77 1.62
CA ASP A 145 18.98 -3.32 1.48
C ASP A 145 18.90 -4.84 1.78
N SER A 146 19.95 -5.59 1.44
CA SER A 146 20.02 -7.04 1.71
C SER A 146 20.03 -7.40 3.20
N VAL A 147 20.60 -6.52 4.05
CA VAL A 147 20.64 -6.68 5.51
C VAL A 147 19.34 -6.17 6.13
N LEU A 148 18.80 -5.09 5.59
CA LEU A 148 17.61 -4.43 6.15
C LEU A 148 16.31 -5.17 5.82
N ALA A 149 16.22 -5.78 4.64
CA ALA A 149 14.97 -6.40 4.16
C ALA A 149 14.34 -7.42 5.13
N PRO A 150 15.07 -8.41 5.68
CA PRO A 150 14.48 -9.36 6.62
C PRO A 150 14.03 -8.70 7.94
N LEU A 151 14.74 -7.68 8.40
CA LEU A 151 14.37 -6.91 9.60
C LEU A 151 13.12 -6.08 9.36
N ALA A 152 13.02 -5.44 8.19
CA ALA A 152 11.87 -4.67 7.78
C ALA A 152 10.61 -5.55 7.67
N VAL A 153 10.70 -6.74 7.06
CA VAL A 153 9.60 -7.71 6.97
C VAL A 153 9.07 -8.09 8.36
N ALA A 154 9.96 -8.29 9.33
CA ALA A 154 9.55 -8.58 10.71
C ALA A 154 8.89 -7.36 11.37
N ALA A 155 9.47 -6.17 11.19
CA ALA A 155 9.02 -4.94 11.83
C ALA A 155 7.64 -4.48 11.30
N ILE A 156 7.38 -4.58 9.99
CA ILE A 156 6.11 -4.19 9.37
C ILE A 156 4.92 -4.90 9.99
N ARG A 157 5.06 -6.19 10.34
CA ARG A 157 3.99 -6.97 10.99
C ARG A 157 3.58 -6.45 12.37
N THR A 158 4.39 -5.58 12.96
CA THR A 158 4.16 -4.98 14.28
C THR A 158 3.68 -3.54 14.21
N LEU A 159 3.42 -3.00 13.03
CA LEU A 159 2.93 -1.65 12.85
C LEU A 159 1.43 -1.57 13.20
N ASP A 160 1.07 -0.55 13.95
CA ASP A 160 -0.31 -0.16 14.15
C ASP A 160 -0.82 0.58 12.90
N PRO A 161 -1.89 0.10 12.24
CA PRO A 161 -2.42 0.75 11.04
C PRO A 161 -2.82 2.21 11.24
N ALA A 162 -3.39 2.56 12.39
CA ALA A 162 -3.77 3.94 12.68
C ALA A 162 -2.54 4.85 12.86
N TRP A 163 -1.46 4.32 13.40
CA TRP A 163 -0.20 5.05 13.50
C TRP A 163 0.44 5.28 12.13
N VAL A 164 0.37 4.28 11.22
CA VAL A 164 0.83 4.43 9.84
C VAL A 164 0.07 5.57 9.14
N GLN A 165 -1.26 5.63 9.29
CA GLN A 165 -2.06 6.70 8.70
C GLN A 165 -1.67 8.08 9.25
N ARG A 166 -1.46 8.22 10.56
CA ARG A 166 -0.99 9.48 11.16
C ARG A 166 0.37 9.94 10.61
N GLN A 167 1.29 9.01 10.36
CA GLN A 167 2.56 9.35 9.69
C GLN A 167 2.34 9.87 8.28
N LEU A 168 1.48 9.20 7.49
CA LEU A 168 1.16 9.63 6.13
C LEU A 168 0.48 11.00 6.11
N ASP A 169 -0.42 11.29 7.05
CA ASP A 169 -1.03 12.61 7.20
C ASP A 169 0.03 13.69 7.46
N ALA A 170 0.97 13.44 8.35
CA ALA A 170 2.06 14.39 8.64
C ALA A 170 2.96 14.61 7.43
N VAL A 171 3.28 13.54 6.68
CA VAL A 171 4.07 13.62 5.44
C VAL A 171 3.33 14.41 4.36
N ALA A 172 2.03 14.21 4.21
CA ALA A 172 1.19 14.96 3.26
C ALA A 172 1.16 16.45 3.61
N GLN A 173 0.96 16.79 4.88
CA GLN A 173 0.99 18.17 5.37
C GLN A 173 2.34 18.84 5.13
N TYR A 174 3.44 18.14 5.46
CA TYR A 174 4.80 18.60 5.19
C TYR A 174 4.98 18.86 3.70
N GLY A 175 4.67 17.90 2.85
CA GLY A 175 4.83 18.02 1.41
C GLY A 175 4.06 19.23 0.83
N MET A 176 2.80 19.37 1.20
CA MET A 176 1.98 20.51 0.78
C MET A 176 2.42 21.84 1.39
N SER A 177 3.23 21.87 2.43
CA SER A 177 3.79 23.10 3.02
C SER A 177 5.02 23.63 2.27
N LEU A 178 5.65 22.80 1.44
CA LEU A 178 6.84 23.18 0.67
C LEU A 178 6.51 24.36 -0.27
N PRO A 179 7.41 25.34 -0.42
CA PRO A 179 7.17 26.52 -1.29
C PRO A 179 6.92 26.13 -2.76
N ALA A 180 7.58 25.08 -3.25
CA ALA A 180 7.44 24.59 -4.62
C ALA A 180 6.24 23.65 -4.81
N ALA A 181 5.45 23.38 -3.77
CA ALA A 181 4.37 22.41 -3.82
C ALA A 181 3.02 23.07 -4.17
N GLN A 182 2.20 22.32 -4.91
CA GLN A 182 0.75 22.56 -4.97
C GLN A 182 0.09 22.11 -3.66
N LYS A 183 -1.11 22.62 -3.36
CA LYS A 183 -1.88 22.26 -2.17
C LYS A 183 -2.76 21.02 -2.39
N LYS A 184 -2.28 20.13 -3.26
CA LYS A 184 -2.88 18.84 -3.57
C LYS A 184 -1.81 17.75 -3.48
N TYR A 185 -2.19 16.57 -3.03
CA TYR A 185 -1.28 15.43 -2.99
C TYR A 185 -1.95 14.14 -3.47
N GLY A 186 -1.13 13.25 -3.97
CA GLY A 186 -1.48 11.87 -4.29
C GLY A 186 -0.63 10.89 -3.49
N ILE A 187 -0.98 9.62 -3.59
CA ILE A 187 -0.25 8.54 -2.96
C ILE A 187 -0.10 7.37 -3.93
N VAL A 188 1.08 6.76 -3.96
CA VAL A 188 1.33 5.48 -4.63
C VAL A 188 1.99 4.54 -3.64
N GLY A 189 1.62 3.28 -3.69
CA GLY A 189 2.23 2.27 -2.84
C GLY A 189 2.38 0.94 -3.57
N PHE A 190 3.30 0.11 -3.06
CA PHE A 190 3.72 -1.14 -3.69
C PHE A 190 3.58 -2.29 -2.69
N CYS A 191 3.03 -3.44 -3.11
CA CYS A 191 2.85 -4.61 -2.26
C CYS A 191 2.05 -4.26 -0.98
N TRP A 192 2.62 -4.43 0.20
CA TRP A 192 2.05 -3.94 1.46
C TRP A 192 1.70 -2.45 1.36
N GLY A 193 2.63 -1.64 0.84
CA GLY A 193 2.39 -0.21 0.63
C GLY A 193 1.26 0.09 -0.36
N GLY A 194 0.99 -0.82 -1.31
CA GLY A 194 -0.18 -0.73 -2.18
C GLY A 194 -1.48 -0.84 -1.39
N GLY A 195 -1.57 -1.81 -0.48
CA GLY A 195 -2.70 -1.91 0.46
C GLY A 195 -2.82 -0.67 1.36
N ILE A 196 -1.69 -0.13 1.84
CA ILE A 196 -1.65 1.11 2.63
C ILE A 196 -2.13 2.32 1.81
N SER A 197 -1.74 2.42 0.54
CA SER A 197 -2.20 3.48 -0.37
C SER A 197 -3.72 3.43 -0.56
N PHE A 198 -4.30 2.24 -0.70
CA PHE A 198 -5.75 2.09 -0.77
C PHE A 198 -6.43 2.40 0.57
N ALA A 199 -5.88 1.92 1.69
CA ALA A 199 -6.38 2.25 3.02
C ALA A 199 -6.30 3.75 3.33
N HIS A 200 -5.29 4.46 2.79
CA HIS A 200 -5.19 5.91 2.92
C HIS A 200 -6.32 6.63 2.16
N ALA A 201 -6.77 6.10 1.03
CA ALA A 201 -7.95 6.64 0.34
C ALA A 201 -9.26 6.47 1.14
N VAL A 202 -9.32 5.47 2.04
CA VAL A 202 -10.42 5.35 3.03
C VAL A 202 -10.27 6.36 4.15
N HIS A 203 -9.04 6.57 4.63
CA HIS A 203 -8.72 7.40 5.81
C HIS A 203 -8.76 8.90 5.50
N ALA A 204 -8.17 9.33 4.37
CA ALA A 204 -7.87 10.74 4.10
C ALA A 204 -8.85 11.37 3.09
N PRO A 205 -9.85 12.15 3.55
CA PRO A 205 -10.81 12.78 2.65
C PRO A 205 -10.21 13.89 1.76
N SER A 206 -9.05 14.43 2.12
CA SER A 206 -8.30 15.45 1.37
C SER A 206 -7.35 14.87 0.31
N LEU A 207 -7.23 13.54 0.22
CA LEU A 207 -6.41 12.88 -0.80
C LEU A 207 -6.96 13.20 -2.20
N GLY A 208 -6.09 13.61 -3.11
CA GLY A 208 -6.46 13.93 -4.49
C GLY A 208 -6.51 12.72 -5.42
N ALA A 209 -5.61 11.75 -5.25
CA ALA A 209 -5.55 10.51 -6.05
C ALA A 209 -4.76 9.42 -5.36
N SER A 210 -5.16 8.16 -5.54
CA SER A 210 -4.44 6.97 -5.07
C SER A 210 -4.07 6.06 -6.23
N VAL A 211 -2.85 5.49 -6.18
CA VAL A 211 -2.41 4.43 -7.09
C VAL A 211 -1.92 3.24 -6.26
N VAL A 212 -2.43 2.07 -6.60
CA VAL A 212 -2.22 0.81 -5.88
C VAL A 212 -1.51 -0.17 -6.79
N TYR A 213 -0.24 -0.48 -6.52
CA TYR A 213 0.48 -1.52 -7.22
C TYR A 213 0.42 -2.82 -6.41
N TYR A 214 -0.17 -3.85 -6.97
CA TYR A 214 -0.26 -5.21 -6.42
C TYR A 214 -0.50 -5.27 -4.90
N GLY A 215 -1.35 -4.37 -4.40
CA GLY A 215 -1.78 -4.30 -3.00
C GLY A 215 -3.21 -4.80 -2.83
N THR A 216 -3.53 -5.39 -1.69
CA THR A 216 -4.89 -5.84 -1.38
C THR A 216 -5.86 -4.68 -1.18
N SER A 217 -7.12 -4.87 -1.55
CA SER A 217 -8.17 -3.90 -1.26
C SER A 217 -8.56 -3.93 0.23
N PRO A 218 -8.98 -2.78 0.81
CA PRO A 218 -9.56 -2.74 2.15
C PRO A 218 -10.86 -3.56 2.24
N PRO A 219 -11.33 -3.89 3.46
CA PRO A 219 -12.65 -4.47 3.66
C PRO A 219 -13.75 -3.63 2.99
N THR A 220 -14.71 -4.29 2.34
CA THR A 220 -15.78 -3.60 1.59
C THR A 220 -16.61 -2.66 2.45
N ALA A 221 -16.75 -2.95 3.75
CA ALA A 221 -17.45 -2.10 4.72
C ALA A 221 -16.81 -0.70 4.88
N ASP A 222 -15.50 -0.60 4.67
CA ASP A 222 -14.75 0.64 4.86
C ASP A 222 -14.78 1.54 3.60
N LEU A 223 -15.10 0.97 2.43
CA LEU A 223 -15.02 1.66 1.14
C LEU A 223 -15.99 2.83 0.98
N ALA A 224 -17.03 2.92 1.82
CA ALA A 224 -17.96 4.06 1.82
C ALA A 224 -17.26 5.40 2.09
N SER A 225 -16.12 5.39 2.79
CA SER A 225 -15.34 6.59 3.12
C SER A 225 -14.46 7.07 1.96
N VAL A 226 -14.19 6.25 0.95
CA VAL A 226 -13.35 6.62 -0.20
C VAL A 226 -13.93 7.83 -0.92
N ARG A 227 -13.10 8.86 -1.12
CA ARG A 227 -13.45 10.08 -1.89
C ARG A 227 -12.51 10.27 -3.08
N ALA A 228 -11.23 10.03 -2.88
CA ALA A 228 -10.23 10.12 -3.93
C ALA A 228 -10.45 9.07 -5.01
N PRO A 229 -10.18 9.37 -6.28
CA PRO A 229 -10.11 8.37 -7.34
C PRO A 229 -8.96 7.40 -7.06
N VAL A 230 -9.19 6.10 -7.27
CA VAL A 230 -8.23 5.02 -7.05
C VAL A 230 -7.93 4.31 -8.36
N LEU A 231 -6.65 4.12 -8.67
CA LEU A 231 -6.16 3.29 -9.77
C LEU A 231 -5.47 2.05 -9.21
N GLY A 232 -5.95 0.87 -9.57
CA GLY A 232 -5.35 -0.42 -9.21
C GLY A 232 -4.58 -1.04 -10.38
N LEU A 233 -3.35 -1.49 -10.13
CA LEU A 233 -2.43 -2.05 -11.14
C LEU A 233 -1.90 -3.39 -10.63
N TYR A 234 -2.38 -4.49 -11.22
CA TYR A 234 -2.26 -5.84 -10.67
C TYR A 234 -1.60 -6.81 -11.64
N GLY A 235 -0.88 -7.78 -11.11
CA GLY A 235 -0.31 -8.85 -11.91
C GLY A 235 -1.22 -10.06 -11.95
N GLY A 236 -1.64 -10.52 -13.15
CA GLY A 236 -2.60 -11.61 -13.31
C GLY A 236 -2.13 -12.99 -12.83
N SER A 237 -0.89 -13.12 -12.37
CA SER A 237 -0.37 -14.30 -11.67
C SER A 237 -0.34 -14.14 -10.14
N ASP A 238 -1.01 -13.12 -9.58
CA ASP A 238 -1.09 -12.83 -8.15
C ASP A 238 -2.51 -13.11 -7.62
N ALA A 239 -2.89 -14.39 -7.62
CA ALA A 239 -4.26 -14.81 -7.30
C ALA A 239 -4.74 -14.31 -5.92
N ARG A 240 -3.84 -14.15 -4.94
CA ARG A 240 -4.17 -13.67 -3.60
C ARG A 240 -4.64 -12.22 -3.61
N VAL A 241 -3.96 -11.35 -4.33
CA VAL A 241 -4.33 -9.94 -4.48
C VAL A 241 -5.52 -9.80 -5.40
N ASP A 242 -5.52 -10.51 -6.54
CA ASP A 242 -6.57 -10.43 -7.56
C ASP A 242 -7.94 -10.82 -6.98
N ALA A 243 -8.00 -11.76 -6.03
CA ALA A 243 -9.23 -12.13 -5.34
C ALA A 243 -9.89 -10.97 -4.57
N THR A 244 -9.15 -9.91 -4.22
CA THR A 244 -9.67 -8.73 -3.50
C THR A 244 -10.27 -7.69 -4.44
N ILE A 245 -10.02 -7.77 -5.74
CA ILE A 245 -10.45 -6.77 -6.74
C ILE A 245 -11.96 -6.80 -6.98
N PRO A 246 -12.61 -7.94 -7.31
CA PRO A 246 -14.02 -7.95 -7.67
C PRO A 246 -14.95 -7.44 -6.56
N PRO A 247 -14.78 -7.81 -5.27
CA PRO A 247 -15.65 -7.27 -4.22
C PRO A 247 -15.44 -5.75 -4.02
N ALA A 248 -14.21 -5.25 -4.15
CA ALA A 248 -13.93 -3.82 -4.05
C ALA A 248 -14.51 -3.03 -5.22
N ASP A 249 -14.34 -3.53 -6.46
CA ASP A 249 -14.92 -2.92 -7.66
C ASP A 249 -16.45 -2.83 -7.57
N SER A 250 -17.09 -3.94 -7.19
CA SER A 250 -18.54 -3.98 -7.03
C SER A 250 -19.03 -2.97 -5.99
N ALA A 251 -18.37 -2.91 -4.83
CA ALA A 251 -18.76 -2.00 -3.75
C ALA A 251 -18.57 -0.52 -4.15
N LEU A 252 -17.41 -0.17 -4.72
CA LEU A 252 -17.12 1.21 -5.12
C LEU A 252 -18.01 1.69 -6.27
N ARG A 253 -18.36 0.82 -7.22
CA ARG A 253 -19.31 1.13 -8.28
C ARG A 253 -20.71 1.42 -7.73
N VAL A 254 -21.20 0.61 -6.78
CA VAL A 254 -22.48 0.87 -6.10
C VAL A 254 -22.46 2.20 -5.35
N LEU A 255 -21.32 2.55 -4.75
CA LEU A 255 -21.14 3.82 -4.04
C LEU A 255 -20.89 5.02 -4.96
N GLY A 256 -20.84 4.82 -6.28
CA GLY A 256 -20.52 5.89 -7.25
C GLY A 256 -19.11 6.46 -7.08
N ARG A 257 -18.14 5.65 -6.63
CA ARG A 257 -16.75 6.03 -6.45
C ARG A 257 -15.92 5.65 -7.66
N THR A 258 -14.91 6.47 -7.98
CA THR A 258 -14.00 6.21 -9.09
C THR A 258 -12.96 5.18 -8.66
N TYR A 259 -13.05 3.98 -9.19
CA TYR A 259 -12.05 2.92 -9.10
C TYR A 259 -11.82 2.35 -10.49
N GLU A 260 -10.65 2.60 -11.04
CA GLU A 260 -10.19 2.00 -12.29
C GLU A 260 -9.11 0.97 -11.96
N HIS A 261 -9.08 -0.15 -12.67
CA HIS A 261 -8.04 -1.14 -12.44
C HIS A 261 -7.62 -1.85 -13.74
N SER A 262 -6.39 -2.32 -13.75
CA SER A 262 -5.83 -3.15 -14.82
C SER A 262 -5.15 -4.38 -14.22
N ILE A 263 -5.46 -5.54 -14.78
CA ILE A 263 -4.82 -6.81 -14.46
C ILE A 263 -3.96 -7.20 -15.66
N TYR A 264 -2.64 -7.32 -15.46
CA TYR A 264 -1.67 -7.59 -16.52
C TYR A 264 -1.44 -9.10 -16.63
N PRO A 265 -1.89 -9.74 -17.73
CA PRO A 265 -1.78 -11.19 -17.88
C PRO A 265 -0.33 -11.69 -17.77
N GLY A 266 -0.12 -12.75 -17.00
CA GLY A 266 1.20 -13.38 -16.82
C GLY A 266 2.16 -12.62 -15.92
N ALA A 267 1.91 -11.36 -15.60
CA ALA A 267 2.76 -10.62 -14.67
C ALA A 267 2.57 -11.10 -13.24
N GLY A 268 3.64 -11.14 -12.47
CA GLY A 268 3.63 -11.58 -11.08
C GLY A 268 3.45 -10.44 -10.07
N HIS A 269 3.34 -10.81 -8.78
CA HIS A 269 3.46 -9.86 -7.68
C HIS A 269 4.81 -9.13 -7.77
N GLY A 270 4.82 -7.80 -7.58
CA GLY A 270 6.05 -7.01 -7.65
C GLY A 270 6.59 -6.78 -9.06
N PHE A 271 5.76 -6.84 -10.10
CA PHE A 271 6.19 -6.74 -11.50
C PHE A 271 7.00 -5.47 -11.80
N LEU A 272 6.71 -4.34 -11.14
CA LEU A 272 7.45 -3.10 -11.36
C LEU A 272 8.87 -3.15 -10.76
N ARG A 273 9.05 -3.88 -9.66
CA ARG A 273 10.33 -4.10 -8.99
C ARG A 273 11.16 -5.19 -9.68
N GLN A 274 10.52 -6.20 -10.24
CA GLN A 274 11.13 -7.41 -10.81
C GLN A 274 10.88 -7.49 -12.33
N GLN A 275 11.26 -6.43 -13.05
CA GLN A 275 10.92 -6.28 -14.48
C GLN A 275 11.46 -7.42 -15.37
N ALA A 276 12.59 -8.02 -15.01
CA ALA A 276 13.16 -9.14 -15.76
C ALA A 276 12.42 -10.48 -15.53
N GLY A 277 11.47 -10.55 -14.60
CA GLY A 277 10.78 -11.78 -14.25
C GLY A 277 9.61 -12.13 -15.18
N MET A 278 9.06 -13.34 -14.98
CA MET A 278 7.86 -13.86 -15.65
C MET A 278 7.98 -13.81 -17.18
N ASP A 279 9.10 -14.26 -17.71
CA ASP A 279 9.37 -14.37 -19.16
C ASP A 279 9.03 -13.09 -19.95
N GLY A 280 9.30 -11.92 -19.34
CA GLY A 280 9.05 -10.61 -19.93
C GLY A 280 7.67 -10.01 -19.65
N ALA A 281 6.73 -10.77 -19.06
CA ALA A 281 5.41 -10.26 -18.73
C ALA A 281 5.46 -9.13 -17.68
N ASN A 282 6.38 -9.20 -16.72
CA ASN A 282 6.59 -8.13 -15.75
C ASN A 282 7.03 -6.82 -16.40
N LEU A 283 7.93 -6.89 -17.39
CA LEU A 283 8.37 -5.69 -18.12
C LEU A 283 7.24 -5.11 -18.97
N ALA A 284 6.46 -5.97 -19.63
CA ALA A 284 5.30 -5.53 -20.39
C ALA A 284 4.27 -4.83 -19.49
N ALA A 285 3.99 -5.39 -18.31
CA ALA A 285 3.14 -4.78 -17.29
C ALA A 285 3.70 -3.43 -16.80
N ALA A 286 4.99 -3.35 -16.49
CA ALA A 286 5.65 -2.13 -16.04
C ALA A 286 5.53 -1.00 -17.08
N ARG A 287 5.75 -1.31 -18.35
CA ARG A 287 5.62 -0.36 -19.48
C ARG A 287 4.20 0.16 -19.68
N ALA A 288 3.19 -0.61 -19.33
CA ALA A 288 1.80 -0.17 -19.41
C ALA A 288 1.37 0.58 -18.14
N ALA A 289 1.77 0.09 -16.98
CA ALA A 289 1.34 0.60 -15.68
C ALA A 289 1.93 1.97 -15.34
N TRP A 290 3.21 2.21 -15.65
CA TRP A 290 3.86 3.46 -15.25
C TRP A 290 3.30 4.69 -15.95
N PRO A 291 3.14 4.72 -17.28
CA PRO A 291 2.47 5.84 -17.95
C PRO A 291 1.04 6.08 -17.46
N ALA A 292 0.30 5.00 -17.13
CA ALA A 292 -1.04 5.11 -16.55
C ALA A 292 -1.00 5.78 -15.18
N THR A 293 -0.01 5.47 -14.34
CA THR A 293 0.23 6.13 -13.04
C THR A 293 0.45 7.63 -13.20
N VAL A 294 1.36 8.02 -14.11
CA VAL A 294 1.68 9.43 -14.36
C VAL A 294 0.45 10.18 -14.90
N ALA A 295 -0.26 9.58 -15.85
CA ALA A 295 -1.49 10.15 -16.41
C ALA A 295 -2.58 10.31 -15.35
N TRP A 296 -2.73 9.33 -14.43
CA TRP A 296 -3.67 9.39 -13.32
C TRP A 296 -3.41 10.58 -12.39
N PHE A 297 -2.17 10.74 -11.96
CA PHE A 297 -1.81 11.85 -11.10
C PHE A 297 -1.98 13.20 -11.80
N ARG A 298 -1.59 13.33 -13.06
CA ARG A 298 -1.82 14.58 -13.83
C ARG A 298 -3.30 14.91 -13.95
N LYS A 299 -4.14 13.92 -14.29
CA LYS A 299 -5.59 14.09 -14.43
C LYS A 299 -6.25 14.67 -13.17
N TYR A 300 -5.84 14.20 -11.98
CA TYR A 300 -6.54 14.54 -10.74
C TYR A 300 -5.82 15.58 -9.87
N LEU A 301 -4.53 15.81 -10.09
CA LEU A 301 -3.77 16.73 -9.26
C LEU A 301 -3.39 18.03 -10.00
N GLU A 302 -3.26 18.01 -11.32
CA GLU A 302 -2.92 19.22 -12.10
C GLU A 302 -4.15 19.92 -12.73
N SER A 303 -5.35 19.37 -12.50
CA SER A 303 -6.63 19.94 -12.95
C SER A 303 -7.15 21.03 -11.99
#